data_e94ff461574e1e3ecd74b5e5c8476fab
#
_entry.id   e94ff461574e1e3ecd74b5e5c8476fab
#
_cell.length_a   1.000
_cell.length_b   1.000
_cell.length_c   1.000
_cell.angle_alpha   90.00
_cell.angle_beta   90.00
_cell.angle_gamma   90.00
#
_symmetry.space_group_name_H-M   'P 1'
#
loop_
_entity.id
_entity.type
_entity.pdbx_description
1 polymer ?
#
loop_
_entity_poly.entity_id
_entity_poly.type
_entity_poly.pdbx_seq_one_letter_code
_entity_poly.pdbx_strand_id
1 'polypeptide(L)'
;MDTTMQDTLFFFGRHQAVYPLYVCFREKLLARFPESRIKVQKSQISYYNRHLYACVSFLKVKKKSELPDDYFVLTLGLPAPLESDRVAAKTEPYPGRWTTHFVISDPSDLDKELFDWIEQAYQFAQAK
;
A
#
# COMPACT_ATOMS: atom_id res chain seq x y z
N MET A 1 25.09 3.56 -4.56
CA MET A 1 23.98 4.51 -4.60
C MET A 1 22.67 3.77 -4.65
N ASP A 2 21.72 4.16 -3.84
CA ASP A 2 20.41 3.50 -3.81
C ASP A 2 19.54 4.02 -4.95
N THR A 3 19.36 3.22 -6.00
CA THR A 3 18.52 3.57 -7.14
C THR A 3 17.04 3.59 -6.77
N THR A 4 16.66 2.93 -5.65
CA THR A 4 15.27 2.89 -5.19
C THR A 4 14.73 4.28 -4.90
N MET A 5 15.55 5.16 -4.31
CA MET A 5 15.12 6.53 -4.03
C MET A 5 14.85 7.33 -5.32
N GLN A 6 15.72 7.21 -6.32
CA GLN A 6 15.52 7.89 -7.60
C GLN A 6 14.29 7.35 -8.32
N ASP A 7 14.10 6.05 -8.32
CA ASP A 7 12.94 5.40 -8.92
C ASP A 7 11.66 5.83 -8.20
N THR A 8 11.71 5.97 -6.88
CA THR A 8 10.57 6.43 -6.09
C THR A 8 10.20 7.87 -6.44
N LEU A 9 11.18 8.75 -6.55
CA LEU A 9 10.93 10.14 -6.95
C LEU A 9 10.31 10.22 -8.35
N PHE A 10 10.79 9.40 -9.27
CA PHE A 10 10.24 9.33 -10.60
C PHE A 10 8.79 8.83 -10.61
N PHE A 11 8.50 7.80 -9.79
CA PHE A 11 7.16 7.26 -9.63
C PHE A 11 6.17 8.34 -9.17
N PHE A 12 6.60 9.24 -8.27
CA PHE A 12 5.75 10.31 -7.76
C PHE A 12 5.80 11.60 -8.59
N GLY A 13 6.41 11.56 -9.79
CA GLY A 13 6.63 12.77 -10.60
C GLY A 13 5.41 13.64 -10.84
N ARG A 14 4.22 13.04 -11.02
CA ARG A 14 2.95 13.78 -11.20
C ARG A 14 2.17 13.94 -9.90
N HIS A 15 2.67 13.40 -8.79
CA HIS A 15 1.98 13.34 -7.52
C HIS A 15 2.90 13.77 -6.39
N GLN A 16 3.67 14.86 -6.64
CA GLN A 16 4.68 15.33 -5.70
C GLN A 16 4.09 15.74 -4.35
N ALA A 17 2.85 16.25 -4.35
CA ALA A 17 2.20 16.68 -3.11
C ALA A 17 1.98 15.53 -2.13
N VAL A 18 1.87 14.30 -2.62
CA VAL A 18 1.65 13.12 -1.75
C VAL A 18 2.94 12.42 -1.36
N TYR A 19 4.06 12.83 -1.94
CA TYR A 19 5.35 12.19 -1.66
C TYR A 19 5.74 12.22 -0.16
N PRO A 20 5.60 13.35 0.55
CA PRO A 20 5.91 13.36 1.99
C PRO A 20 5.06 12.37 2.80
N LEU A 21 3.80 12.21 2.43
CA LEU A 21 2.91 11.24 3.06
C LEU A 21 3.42 9.81 2.81
N TYR A 22 3.85 9.53 1.58
CA TYR A 22 4.42 8.24 1.25
C TYR A 22 5.70 7.96 2.05
N VAL A 23 6.57 8.96 2.21
CA VAL A 23 7.80 8.80 3.00
C VAL A 23 7.45 8.43 4.43
N CYS A 24 6.45 9.09 5.02
CA CYS A 24 5.97 8.77 6.36
C CYS A 24 5.48 7.32 6.44
N PHE A 25 4.70 6.89 5.45
CA PHE A 25 4.23 5.52 5.35
C PHE A 25 5.39 4.52 5.31
N ARG A 26 6.36 4.78 4.43
CA ARG A 26 7.52 3.89 4.24
C ARG A 26 8.33 3.76 5.53
N GLU A 27 8.56 4.87 6.22
CA GLU A 27 9.32 4.86 7.47
C GLU A 27 8.62 4.01 8.53
N LYS A 28 7.31 4.17 8.68
CA LYS A 28 6.53 3.40 9.65
C LYS A 28 6.51 1.91 9.26
N LEU A 29 6.37 1.62 7.98
CA LEU A 29 6.35 0.24 7.50
C LEU A 29 7.68 -0.47 7.74
N LEU A 30 8.79 0.19 7.41
CA LEU A 30 10.11 -0.40 7.61
C LEU A 30 10.50 -0.50 9.08
N ALA A 31 9.97 0.38 9.93
CA ALA A 31 10.19 0.28 11.38
C ALA A 31 9.51 -0.97 11.94
N ARG A 32 8.33 -1.32 11.42
CA ARG A 32 7.58 -2.49 11.88
C ARG A 32 7.99 -3.78 11.18
N PHE A 33 8.39 -3.69 9.89
CA PHE A 33 8.79 -4.84 9.08
C PHE A 33 10.16 -4.57 8.45
N PRO A 34 11.24 -4.56 9.25
CA PRO A 34 12.58 -4.12 8.77
C PRO A 34 13.19 -5.02 7.72
N GLU A 35 12.71 -6.24 7.57
CA GLU A 35 13.23 -7.18 6.57
C GLU A 35 12.52 -7.06 5.23
N SER A 36 11.62 -6.09 5.09
CA SER A 36 10.89 -5.89 3.85
C SER A 36 11.80 -5.39 2.74
N ARG A 37 11.58 -5.92 1.54
CA ARG A 37 12.24 -5.45 0.33
C ARG A 37 11.27 -4.61 -0.46
N ILE A 38 11.78 -3.56 -1.10
CA ILE A 38 10.97 -2.61 -1.86
C ILE A 38 11.39 -2.71 -3.31
N LYS A 39 10.43 -2.89 -4.20
CA LYS A 39 10.66 -2.88 -5.63
C LYS A 39 9.80 -1.80 -6.25
N VAL A 40 10.45 -0.78 -6.81
CA VAL A 40 9.75 0.32 -7.48
C VAL A 40 9.60 -0.05 -8.95
N GLN A 41 8.36 -0.07 -9.41
CA GLN A 41 8.01 -0.38 -10.78
C GLN A 41 7.32 0.83 -11.41
N LYS A 42 7.03 0.77 -12.70
CA LYS A 42 6.43 1.88 -13.44
C LYS A 42 5.07 2.28 -12.87
N SER A 43 4.25 1.31 -12.49
CA SER A 43 2.87 1.55 -12.08
C SER A 43 2.59 1.27 -10.61
N GLN A 44 3.58 0.75 -9.87
CA GLN A 44 3.39 0.45 -8.45
C GLN A 44 4.72 0.31 -7.72
N ILE A 45 4.67 0.47 -6.41
CA ILE A 45 5.78 0.16 -5.51
C ILE A 45 5.36 -1.07 -4.72
N SER A 46 6.14 -2.14 -4.82
CA SER A 46 5.83 -3.43 -4.19
C SER A 46 6.65 -3.65 -2.95
N TYR A 47 6.01 -4.19 -1.92
CA TYR A 47 6.65 -4.52 -0.64
C TYR A 47 6.51 -6.01 -0.41
N TYR A 48 7.63 -6.68 -0.17
CA TYR A 48 7.62 -8.10 0.08
C TYR A 48 8.80 -8.51 0.96
N ASN A 49 8.62 -9.61 1.63
CA ASN A 49 9.70 -10.32 2.30
C ASN A 49 9.94 -11.58 1.47
N ARG A 50 9.29 -12.66 1.82
CA ARG A 50 9.34 -13.90 1.03
C ARG A 50 8.39 -13.81 -0.17
N HIS A 51 7.23 -13.22 0.04
CA HIS A 51 6.21 -13.00 -0.98
C HIS A 51 5.70 -11.57 -0.89
N LEU A 52 5.05 -11.11 -1.95
CA LEU A 52 4.42 -9.80 -2.00
C LEU A 52 3.30 -9.74 -0.95
N TYR A 53 3.30 -8.69 -0.11
CA TYR A 53 2.24 -8.50 0.88
C TYR A 53 1.52 -7.15 0.76
N ALA A 54 2.12 -6.17 0.11
CA ALA A 54 1.52 -4.84 -0.04
C ALA A 54 2.07 -4.15 -1.27
N CYS A 55 1.27 -3.25 -1.85
CA CYS A 55 1.73 -2.36 -2.91
C CYS A 55 1.14 -0.97 -2.73
N VAL A 56 1.86 0.02 -3.27
CA VAL A 56 1.41 1.41 -3.36
C VAL A 56 1.28 1.75 -4.85
N SER A 57 0.16 2.36 -5.22
CA SER A 57 -0.10 2.73 -6.61
C SER A 57 -1.02 3.95 -6.67
N PHE A 58 -1.35 4.37 -7.89
CA PHE A 58 -2.36 5.40 -8.14
C PHE A 58 -3.53 4.80 -8.91
N LEU A 59 -3.80 3.51 -8.68
CA LEU A 59 -4.91 2.81 -9.29
C LEU A 59 -6.23 3.52 -8.94
N LYS A 60 -7.08 3.72 -9.95
CA LYS A 60 -8.37 4.37 -9.73
C LYS A 60 -9.36 3.35 -9.17
N VAL A 61 -9.56 3.37 -7.86
CA VAL A 61 -10.44 2.43 -7.15
C VAL A 61 -11.84 2.99 -6.88
N LYS A 62 -12.02 4.30 -7.09
CA LYS A 62 -13.30 4.99 -6.94
C LYS A 62 -13.44 6.04 -8.03
N LYS A 63 -14.64 6.62 -8.17
CA LYS A 63 -14.87 7.72 -9.09
C LYS A 63 -14.05 8.93 -8.66
N LYS A 64 -13.60 9.73 -9.62
CA LYS A 64 -12.79 10.92 -9.34
C LYS A 64 -13.44 11.84 -8.31
N SER A 65 -14.77 11.98 -8.37
CA SER A 65 -15.53 12.82 -7.43
C SER A 65 -15.51 12.30 -6.00
N GLU A 66 -15.17 11.02 -5.78
CA GLU A 66 -15.11 10.38 -4.48
C GLU A 66 -13.68 10.29 -3.94
N LEU A 67 -12.70 10.77 -4.71
CA LEU A 67 -11.28 10.70 -4.34
C LEU A 67 -10.78 12.08 -3.90
N PRO A 68 -9.89 12.15 -2.90
CA PRO A 68 -9.24 13.41 -2.55
C PRO A 68 -8.32 13.86 -3.69
N ASP A 69 -7.91 15.13 -3.66
CA ASP A 69 -7.03 15.68 -4.69
C ASP A 69 -5.66 14.98 -4.70
N ASP A 70 -5.12 14.72 -3.51
CA ASP A 70 -3.81 14.09 -3.34
C ASP A 70 -3.96 12.82 -2.52
N TYR A 71 -3.55 11.68 -3.09
CA TYR A 71 -3.68 10.39 -2.43
C TYR A 71 -2.74 9.36 -3.08
N PHE A 72 -2.51 8.26 -2.37
CA PHE A 72 -2.03 7.04 -3.00
C PHE A 72 -2.92 5.88 -2.55
N VAL A 73 -2.87 4.79 -3.29
CA VAL A 73 -3.66 3.58 -2.98
C VAL A 73 -2.75 2.53 -2.39
N LEU A 74 -3.10 2.07 -1.19
CA LEU A 74 -2.43 0.93 -0.55
C LEU A 74 -3.23 -0.31 -0.85
N THR A 75 -2.57 -1.35 -1.37
CA THR A 75 -3.21 -2.63 -1.70
C THR A 75 -2.61 -3.73 -0.84
N LEU A 76 -3.47 -4.51 -0.19
CA LEU A 76 -3.08 -5.63 0.67
C LEU A 76 -3.70 -6.93 0.17
N GLY A 77 -2.96 -8.04 0.33
CA GLY A 77 -3.51 -9.37 0.11
C GLY A 77 -3.89 -9.98 1.43
N LEU A 78 -5.19 -10.22 1.65
CA LEU A 78 -5.73 -10.74 2.91
C LEU A 78 -6.38 -12.10 2.71
N PRO A 79 -6.44 -12.94 3.77
CA PRO A 79 -7.06 -14.28 3.66
C PRO A 79 -8.59 -14.24 3.66
N ALA A 80 -9.19 -13.11 4.04
CA ALA A 80 -10.64 -12.97 4.14
C ALA A 80 -11.04 -11.54 3.77
N PRO A 81 -12.31 -11.32 3.37
CA PRO A 81 -12.78 -9.96 3.07
C PRO A 81 -12.81 -9.12 4.34
N LEU A 82 -12.23 -7.93 4.26
CA LEU A 82 -12.21 -6.99 5.37
C LEU A 82 -13.45 -6.12 5.34
N GLU A 83 -14.22 -6.11 6.44
CA GLU A 83 -15.42 -5.31 6.58
C GLU A 83 -15.08 -4.01 7.32
N SER A 84 -14.91 -2.93 6.58
CA SER A 84 -14.58 -1.62 7.14
C SER A 84 -14.92 -0.54 6.12
N ASP A 85 -15.39 0.59 6.61
CA ASP A 85 -15.64 1.76 5.76
C ASP A 85 -14.36 2.30 5.13
N ARG A 86 -13.21 1.93 5.65
CA ARG A 86 -11.91 2.35 5.14
C ARG A 86 -11.50 1.59 3.88
N VAL A 87 -12.15 0.46 3.59
CA VAL A 87 -11.88 -0.30 2.38
C VAL A 87 -12.51 0.40 1.18
N ALA A 88 -11.67 0.86 0.25
CA ALA A 88 -12.14 1.53 -0.95
C ALA A 88 -12.71 0.55 -1.97
N ALA A 89 -12.06 -0.60 -2.11
CA ALA A 89 -12.50 -1.67 -3.00
C ALA A 89 -11.85 -2.98 -2.57
N LYS A 90 -12.51 -4.10 -2.87
CA LYS A 90 -11.95 -5.42 -2.59
C LYS A 90 -12.44 -6.41 -3.64
N THR A 91 -11.56 -7.34 -4.02
CA THR A 91 -11.88 -8.41 -4.97
C THR A 91 -11.22 -9.71 -4.51
N GLU A 92 -11.82 -10.83 -4.90
CA GLU A 92 -11.25 -12.14 -4.63
C GLU A 92 -10.79 -12.74 -5.96
N PRO A 93 -9.52 -12.51 -6.38
CA PRO A 93 -9.02 -13.02 -7.66
C PRO A 93 -8.96 -14.54 -7.70
N TYR A 94 -8.81 -15.20 -6.56
CA TYR A 94 -8.93 -16.66 -6.45
C TYR A 94 -9.32 -17.00 -5.00
N PRO A 95 -9.91 -18.19 -4.76
CA PRO A 95 -10.44 -18.53 -3.45
C PRO A 95 -9.41 -18.38 -2.32
N GLY A 96 -9.80 -17.71 -1.26
CA GLY A 96 -8.97 -17.54 -0.07
C GLY A 96 -7.97 -16.40 -0.13
N ARG A 97 -7.99 -15.62 -1.22
CA ARG A 97 -7.15 -14.43 -1.29
C ARG A 97 -7.98 -13.21 -1.69
N TRP A 98 -7.99 -12.21 -0.82
CA TRP A 98 -8.72 -10.96 -1.05
C TRP A 98 -7.74 -9.81 -1.29
N THR A 99 -7.83 -9.22 -2.47
CA THR A 99 -7.09 -7.99 -2.80
C THR A 99 -7.90 -6.82 -2.28
N THR A 100 -7.34 -6.07 -1.34
CA THR A 100 -8.04 -5.03 -0.59
C THR A 100 -7.34 -3.70 -0.78
N HIS A 101 -8.07 -2.67 -1.23
CA HIS A 101 -7.52 -1.36 -1.56
C HIS A 101 -7.98 -0.31 -0.56
N PHE A 102 -7.04 0.56 -0.16
CA PHE A 102 -7.29 1.69 0.73
C PHE A 102 -6.81 2.97 0.07
N VAL A 103 -7.57 4.05 0.20
CA VAL A 103 -7.13 5.38 -0.25
C VAL A 103 -6.48 6.08 0.95
N ILE A 104 -5.22 6.45 0.79
CA ILE A 104 -4.43 7.12 1.83
C ILE A 104 -4.18 8.56 1.39
N SER A 105 -4.68 9.52 2.14
CA SER A 105 -4.60 10.95 1.77
C SER A 105 -4.12 11.84 2.90
N ASP A 106 -4.03 11.32 4.13
CA ASP A 106 -3.70 12.12 5.31
C ASP A 106 -2.83 11.30 6.26
N PRO A 107 -1.89 11.92 6.98
CA PRO A 107 -1.07 11.20 7.97
C PRO A 107 -1.89 10.45 9.02
N SER A 108 -3.09 10.93 9.35
CA SER A 108 -3.97 10.24 10.31
C SER A 108 -4.48 8.90 9.78
N ASP A 109 -4.41 8.67 8.48
CA ASP A 109 -4.76 7.37 7.89
C ASP A 109 -3.72 6.30 8.23
N LEU A 110 -2.50 6.73 8.59
CA LEU A 110 -1.38 5.83 8.90
C LEU A 110 -1.40 5.48 10.39
N ASP A 111 -2.49 4.89 10.85
CA ASP A 111 -2.71 4.58 12.26
C ASP A 111 -2.45 3.10 12.57
N LYS A 112 -2.62 2.76 13.84
CA LYS A 112 -2.41 1.38 14.33
C LYS A 112 -3.32 0.38 13.62
N GLU A 113 -4.58 0.74 13.41
CA GLU A 113 -5.54 -0.14 12.74
C GLU A 113 -5.06 -0.52 11.35
N LEU A 114 -4.62 0.46 10.56
CA LEU A 114 -4.10 0.23 9.22
C LEU A 114 -2.89 -0.72 9.27
N PHE A 115 -1.94 -0.46 10.17
CA PHE A 115 -0.73 -1.27 10.26
C PHE A 115 -1.01 -2.67 10.82
N ASP A 116 -2.06 -2.84 11.63
CA ASP A 116 -2.49 -4.17 12.05
C ASP A 116 -3.02 -4.97 10.84
N TRP A 117 -3.72 -4.32 9.92
CA TRP A 117 -4.15 -4.97 8.68
C TRP A 117 -2.96 -5.30 7.78
N ILE A 118 -1.98 -4.39 7.70
CA ILE A 118 -0.74 -4.66 6.95
C ILE A 118 -0.03 -5.88 7.54
N GLU A 119 -0.01 -6.01 8.88
CA GLU A 119 0.58 -7.17 9.52
C GLU A 119 -0.16 -8.45 9.16
N GLN A 120 -1.49 -8.42 9.09
CA GLN A 120 -2.26 -9.58 8.63
C GLN A 120 -1.83 -9.99 7.21
N ALA A 121 -1.67 -9.01 6.32
CA ALA A 121 -1.22 -9.28 4.95
C ALA A 121 0.20 -9.85 4.94
N TYR A 122 1.07 -9.30 5.78
CA TYR A 122 2.45 -9.76 5.92
C TYR A 122 2.48 -11.23 6.38
N GLN A 123 1.73 -11.56 7.43
CA GLN A 123 1.68 -12.92 7.95
C GLN A 123 1.06 -13.88 6.93
N PHE A 124 0.01 -13.45 6.25
CA PHE A 124 -0.63 -14.27 5.21
C PHE A 124 0.37 -14.60 4.09
N ALA A 125 1.15 -13.62 3.65
CA ALA A 125 2.16 -13.83 2.61
C ALA A 125 3.27 -14.77 3.09
N GLN A 126 3.68 -14.67 4.37
CA GLN A 126 4.71 -15.52 4.94
C GLN A 126 4.26 -16.99 5.03
N ALA A 127 2.95 -17.24 5.17
CA ALA A 127 2.40 -18.58 5.30
C ALA A 127 2.31 -19.35 3.98
N LYS A 128 2.61 -18.71 2.86
CA LYS A 128 2.56 -19.35 1.52
C LYS A 128 3.71 -20.30 1.27
#